data_c8b2e4626b2fd8e3e04a6cf4324e4f28
#
_entry.id   c8b2e4626b2fd8e3e04a6cf4324e4f28
#
_cell.length_a   1.000
_cell.length_b   1.000
_cell.length_c   1.000
_cell.angle_alpha   90.00
_cell.angle_beta   90.00
_cell.angle_gamma   90.00
#
_symmetry.space_group_name_H-M   'P 1'
#
loop_
_entity.id
_entity.type
_entity.pdbx_description
1 polymer ?
#
loop_
_entity_poly.entity_id
_entity_poly.type
_entity_poly.pdbx_seq_one_letter_code
_entity_poly.pdbx_strand_id
1 'polypeptide(L)'
;MYTGIVQALLPVAEVEELTGLRRFHLDFPEALMDRLELGASVGLNGVCLTVTAIEGSRVSFEAIVETLRITNLSGVENGTLVNVERSARAGVEVGGHILAGHVVD
;
A
#
# COMPACT_ATOMS: atom_id res chain seq x y z
N MET A 1 -10.91 0.39 4.37
CA MET A 1 -10.71 1.34 5.46
C MET A 1 -9.50 0.99 6.30
N TYR A 2 -8.79 2.00 6.73
CA TYR A 2 -7.59 1.79 7.54
C TYR A 2 -7.91 1.98 9.01
N THR A 3 -7.26 1.17 9.83
CA THR A 3 -7.47 1.23 11.27
C THR A 3 -6.54 2.22 11.94
N GLY A 4 -5.53 2.69 11.22
CA GLY A 4 -4.50 3.52 11.78
C GLY A 4 -3.39 2.73 12.45
N ILE A 5 -3.45 1.42 12.34
CA ILE A 5 -2.45 0.55 12.95
C ILE A 5 -1.48 0.10 11.87
N VAL A 6 -0.23 0.49 12.02
CA VAL A 6 0.82 0.10 11.08
C VAL A 6 1.13 -1.37 11.30
N GLN A 7 1.09 -2.15 10.23
CA GLN A 7 1.31 -3.59 10.31
C GLN A 7 2.77 -3.97 10.09
N ALA A 8 3.52 -3.13 9.38
CA ALA A 8 4.92 -3.41 9.13
C ALA A 8 5.64 -2.14 8.74
N LEU A 9 6.93 -2.13 8.97
CA LEU A 9 7.83 -1.09 8.49
C LEU A 9 8.78 -1.78 7.54
N LEU A 10 8.67 -1.47 6.25
CA LEU A 10 9.41 -2.20 5.21
C LEU A 10 10.23 -1.27 4.36
N PRO A 11 11.40 -1.72 3.89
CA PRO A 11 12.14 -0.94 2.91
C PRO A 11 11.50 -1.07 1.53
N VAL A 12 11.52 0.01 0.78
CA VAL A 12 11.12 -0.03 -0.62
C VAL A 12 12.23 -0.73 -1.37
N ALA A 13 11.87 -1.81 -2.07
CA ALA A 13 12.87 -2.58 -2.80
C ALA A 13 13.33 -1.85 -4.04
N GLU A 14 12.42 -1.17 -4.72
CA GLU A 14 12.75 -0.48 -5.97
C GLU A 14 11.71 0.59 -6.25
N VAL A 15 12.17 1.72 -6.77
CA VAL A 15 11.29 2.79 -7.23
C VAL A 15 11.54 2.98 -8.71
N GLU A 16 10.48 3.02 -9.50
CA GLU A 16 10.56 3.30 -10.93
C GLU A 16 9.89 4.63 -11.21
N GLU A 17 10.61 5.49 -11.92
CA GLU A 17 10.05 6.76 -12.36
C GLU A 17 9.48 6.57 -13.75
N LEU A 18 8.19 6.80 -13.89
CA LEU A 18 7.53 6.66 -15.17
C LEU A 18 6.85 7.98 -15.49
N THR A 19 6.47 8.14 -16.76
CA THR A 19 5.81 9.37 -17.15
C THR A 19 4.47 9.47 -16.42
N GLY A 20 4.35 10.48 -15.56
CA GLY A 20 3.10 10.74 -14.86
C GLY A 20 2.87 9.93 -13.62
N LEU A 21 3.81 9.05 -13.23
CA LEU A 21 3.63 8.27 -12.02
C LEU A 21 4.96 7.71 -11.53
N ARG A 22 4.96 7.25 -10.29
CA ARG A 22 6.05 6.47 -9.74
C ARG A 22 5.51 5.11 -9.34
N ARG A 23 6.31 4.08 -9.56
CA ARG A 23 5.94 2.72 -9.17
C ARG A 23 6.86 2.28 -8.04
N PHE A 24 6.26 1.74 -6.99
CA PHE A 24 7.00 1.28 -5.83
C PHE A 24 6.87 -0.23 -5.73
N HIS A 25 8.01 -0.90 -5.52
CA HIS A 25 8.03 -2.35 -5.34
C HIS A 25 8.49 -2.64 -3.93
N LEU A 26 7.74 -3.46 -3.21
CA LEU A 26 8.09 -3.87 -1.86
C LEU A 26 8.02 -5.38 -1.76
N ASP A 27 8.92 -5.95 -0.95
CA ASP A 27 8.84 -7.37 -0.65
C ASP A 27 8.07 -7.52 0.65
N PHE A 28 6.90 -8.12 0.57
CA PHE A 28 6.03 -8.28 1.73
C PHE A 28 6.39 -9.54 2.48
N PRO A 29 6.39 -9.50 3.83
CA PRO A 29 6.50 -10.74 4.61
C PRO A 29 5.26 -11.57 4.40
N GLU A 30 5.40 -12.86 4.65
CA GLU A 30 4.32 -13.82 4.40
C GLU A 30 3.02 -13.40 5.09
N ALA A 31 3.13 -12.86 6.29
CA ALA A 31 1.95 -12.47 7.04
C ALA A 31 1.12 -11.41 6.33
N LEU A 32 1.75 -10.58 5.51
CA LEU A 32 1.03 -9.54 4.78
C LEU A 32 0.55 -10.01 3.42
N MET A 33 0.94 -11.19 3.00
CA MET A 33 0.54 -11.72 1.69
C MET A 33 -0.78 -12.46 1.74
N ASP A 34 -1.26 -12.80 2.93
CA ASP A 34 -2.46 -13.62 3.06
C ASP A 34 -3.63 -12.97 2.35
N ARG A 35 -4.15 -13.64 1.32
CA ARG A 35 -5.30 -13.20 0.54
C ARG A 35 -5.11 -11.82 -0.10
N LEU A 36 -3.87 -11.44 -0.34
CA LEU A 36 -3.61 -10.18 -1.03
C LEU A 36 -3.89 -10.38 -2.51
N GLU A 37 -4.64 -9.47 -3.11
CA GLU A 37 -5.05 -9.57 -4.50
C GLU A 37 -4.75 -8.29 -5.24
N LEU A 38 -4.68 -8.40 -6.56
CA LEU A 38 -4.59 -7.23 -7.41
C LEU A 38 -5.80 -6.34 -7.14
N GLY A 39 -5.57 -5.05 -7.10
CA GLY A 39 -6.65 -4.10 -6.82
C GLY A 39 -6.86 -3.83 -5.36
N ALA A 40 -6.18 -4.56 -4.47
CA ALA A 40 -6.32 -4.33 -3.04
C ALA A 40 -5.74 -2.96 -2.69
N SER A 41 -6.29 -2.36 -1.63
CA SER A 41 -5.81 -1.07 -1.13
C SER A 41 -4.83 -1.31 0.00
N VAL A 42 -3.71 -0.62 -0.06
CA VAL A 42 -2.68 -0.71 0.98
C VAL A 42 -2.18 0.70 1.26
N GLY A 43 -2.05 1.04 2.53
CA GLY A 43 -1.51 2.33 2.92
C GLY A 43 0.01 2.26 3.02
N LEU A 44 0.67 3.13 2.29
CA LEU A 44 2.11 3.32 2.41
C LEU A 44 2.31 4.71 3.01
N ASN A 45 2.87 4.77 4.22
CA ASN A 45 3.02 6.03 4.96
C ASN A 45 1.70 6.78 5.05
N GLY A 46 0.61 6.03 5.19
CA GLY A 46 -0.71 6.63 5.32
C GLY A 46 -1.37 7.01 4.01
N VAL A 47 -0.72 6.77 2.89
CA VAL A 47 -1.27 7.08 1.57
C VAL A 47 -1.85 5.81 0.98
N CYS A 48 -3.13 5.84 0.60
CA CYS A 48 -3.80 4.68 0.05
C CYS A 48 -3.36 4.47 -1.39
N LEU A 49 -2.76 3.33 -1.66
CA LEU A 49 -2.35 2.95 -3.01
C LEU A 49 -2.95 1.61 -3.36
N THR A 50 -3.08 1.37 -4.65
CA THR A 50 -3.66 0.12 -5.15
C THR A 50 -2.56 -0.82 -5.59
N VAL A 51 -2.73 -2.09 -5.27
CA VAL A 51 -1.79 -3.14 -5.71
C VAL A 51 -1.97 -3.33 -7.21
N THR A 52 -0.91 -3.11 -7.97
CA THR A 52 -0.95 -3.21 -9.43
C THR A 52 -0.29 -4.49 -9.96
N ALA A 53 0.57 -5.12 -9.15
CA ALA A 53 1.22 -6.36 -9.58
C ALA A 53 1.67 -7.14 -8.34
N ILE A 54 1.65 -8.45 -8.45
CA ILE A 54 2.13 -9.35 -7.40
C ILE A 54 2.96 -10.43 -8.08
N GLU A 55 4.24 -10.54 -7.68
CA GLU A 55 5.13 -11.57 -8.17
C GLU A 55 5.83 -12.20 -6.98
N GLY A 56 5.40 -13.39 -6.59
CA GLY A 56 5.91 -14.00 -5.38
C GLY A 56 5.55 -13.13 -4.19
N SER A 57 6.56 -12.68 -3.46
CA SER A 57 6.34 -11.78 -2.34
C SER A 57 6.48 -10.31 -2.74
N ARG A 58 6.82 -10.03 -4.01
CA ARG A 58 7.00 -8.66 -4.44
C ARG A 58 5.67 -8.06 -4.86
N VAL A 59 5.32 -6.96 -4.21
CA VAL A 59 4.05 -6.29 -4.42
C VAL A 59 4.34 -4.90 -4.96
N SER A 60 3.62 -4.49 -6.01
CA SER A 60 3.87 -3.23 -6.69
C SER A 60 2.69 -2.29 -6.54
N PHE A 61 3.00 -1.00 -6.42
CA PHE A 61 2.02 0.06 -6.24
C PHE A 61 2.39 1.21 -7.15
N GLU A 62 1.40 2.00 -7.57
CA GLU A 62 1.65 3.18 -8.39
C GLU A 62 1.02 4.40 -7.75
N ALA A 63 1.75 5.52 -7.77
CA ALA A 63 1.25 6.80 -7.31
C ALA A 63 1.35 7.79 -8.46
N ILE A 64 0.21 8.39 -8.81
CA ILE A 64 0.19 9.37 -9.89
C ILE A 64 0.73 10.70 -9.40
N VAL A 65 1.03 11.57 -10.36
CA VAL A 65 1.64 12.87 -10.06
C VAL A 65 0.87 13.63 -8.99
N GLU A 66 -0.45 13.63 -9.09
CA GLU A 66 -1.26 14.37 -8.12
C GLU A 66 -1.02 13.86 -6.70
N THR A 67 -0.99 12.55 -6.53
CA THR A 67 -0.72 11.94 -5.23
C THR A 67 0.68 12.30 -4.75
N LEU A 68 1.65 12.30 -5.66
CA LEU A 68 3.03 12.58 -5.29
C LEU A 68 3.21 14.04 -4.84
N ARG A 69 2.40 14.94 -5.40
CA ARG A 69 2.53 16.35 -5.07
C ARG A 69 2.02 16.69 -3.68
N ILE A 70 1.06 15.92 -3.18
CA ILE A 70 0.43 16.24 -1.91
C ILE A 70 0.82 15.27 -0.80
N THR A 71 1.76 14.38 -1.06
CA THR A 71 2.21 13.41 -0.07
C THR A 71 3.72 13.42 -0.02
N ASN A 72 4.27 12.64 0.92
CA ASN A 72 5.72 12.52 1.03
C ASN A 72 6.28 11.36 0.18
N LEU A 73 5.46 10.79 -0.68
CA LEU A 73 5.91 9.65 -1.49
C LEU A 73 6.89 10.07 -2.58
N SER A 74 6.92 11.35 -2.94
CA SER A 74 7.89 11.83 -3.93
C SER A 74 9.32 11.72 -3.42
N GLY A 75 9.52 11.68 -2.11
CA GLY A 75 10.86 11.56 -1.54
C GLY A 75 11.28 10.14 -1.24
N VAL A 76 10.43 9.17 -1.54
CA VAL A 76 10.75 7.78 -1.26
C VAL A 76 11.68 7.24 -2.33
N GLU A 77 12.73 6.54 -1.89
CA GLU A 77 13.72 5.97 -2.81
C GLU A 77 13.98 4.52 -2.41
N ASN A 78 14.83 3.87 -3.21
CA ASN A 78 15.22 2.49 -2.88
C ASN A 78 15.79 2.46 -1.47
N GLY A 79 15.29 1.56 -0.66
CA GLY A 79 15.76 1.41 0.72
C GLY A 79 15.04 2.27 1.74
N THR A 80 14.23 3.23 1.29
CA THR A 80 13.45 4.05 2.23
C THR A 80 12.47 3.16 2.99
N LEU A 81 12.43 3.30 4.31
CA LEU A 81 11.48 2.55 5.12
C LEU A 81 10.12 3.24 5.06
N VAL A 82 9.09 2.45 4.81
CA VAL A 82 7.72 2.97 4.77
C VAL A 82 6.84 2.15 5.68
N ASN A 83 5.88 2.81 6.28
CA ASN A 83 4.85 2.15 7.07
C ASN A 83 3.85 1.52 6.12
N VAL A 84 3.49 0.26 6.40
CA VAL A 84 2.57 -0.50 5.55
C VAL A 84 1.37 -0.91 6.38
N GLU A 85 0.20 -0.64 5.85
CA GLU A 85 -1.05 -1.04 6.48
C GLU A 85 -2.02 -1.48 5.40
N ARG A 86 -2.47 -2.74 5.47
CA ARG A 86 -3.48 -3.22 4.55
C ARG A 86 -4.84 -2.70 5.00
N SER A 87 -5.66 -2.29 4.05
CA SER A 87 -7.01 -1.87 4.40
C SER A 87 -7.84 -3.11 4.74
N ALA A 88 -8.83 -2.91 5.59
CA ALA A 88 -9.79 -3.96 5.87
C ALA A 88 -10.64 -4.16 4.63
N ARG A 89 -10.90 -5.43 4.29
CA ARG A 89 -11.69 -5.73 3.11
C ARG A 89 -13.17 -5.63 3.45
N ALA A 90 -13.95 -5.33 2.43
CA ALA A 90 -15.39 -5.26 2.59
C ALA A 90 -15.88 -6.61 3.11
N GLY A 91 -16.73 -6.58 4.12
CA GLY A 91 -17.26 -7.77 4.72
C GLY A 91 -16.37 -8.39 5.79
N VAL A 92 -15.17 -7.89 5.95
CA VAL A 92 -14.28 -8.35 6.99
C VAL A 92 -14.55 -7.53 8.25
N GLU A 93 -14.63 -8.22 9.36
CA GLU A 93 -14.88 -7.53 10.62
C GLU A 93 -13.59 -6.97 11.18
N VAL A 94 -13.68 -5.75 11.65
CA VAL A 94 -12.57 -5.13 12.33
C VAL A 94 -13.06 -4.77 13.72
N GLY A 95 -12.46 -5.38 14.72
CA GLY A 95 -12.91 -5.18 16.08
C GLY A 95 -14.35 -5.56 16.30
N GLY A 96 -14.83 -6.56 15.52
CA GLY A 96 -16.21 -7.00 15.63
C GLY A 96 -17.18 -6.26 14.76
N HIS A 97 -16.69 -5.34 13.95
CA HIS A 97 -17.55 -4.54 13.08
C HIS A 97 -17.26 -4.83 11.64
N ILE A 98 -18.31 -4.86 10.84
CA ILE A 98 -18.16 -4.90 9.42
C ILE A 98 -17.96 -3.48 8.94
N LEU A 99 -16.86 -3.25 8.27
CA LEU A 99 -16.55 -1.94 7.75
C LEU A 99 -17.28 -1.74 6.45
N ALA A 100 -18.44 -1.21 6.55
CA ALA A 100 -19.22 -0.98 5.38
C ALA A 100 -18.73 0.25 4.72
N GLY A 101 -18.53 0.13 3.68
CA GLY A 101 -18.25 1.18 3.00
C GLY A 101 -17.23 1.97 3.26
N HIS A 102 -16.63 2.03 3.35
CA HIS A 102 -15.89 2.92 3.51
C HIS A 102 -15.12 3.19 2.80
N VAL A 103 -14.57 3.65 2.59
CA VAL A 103 -13.88 3.83 2.24
C VAL A 103 -13.19 4.57 2.00
N VAL A 104 -12.80 4.92 1.97
CA VAL A 104 -12.24 5.69 1.83
C VAL A 104 -11.14 5.62 1.42
N ASP A 105 -10.80 5.30 1.08
CA ASP A 105 -9.64 5.21 0.54
C ASP A 105 -9.49 5.54 -0.72
#